data_8130e9e35eb3a950ebe5a2bc56a5115f
#
_entry.id   8130e9e35eb3a950ebe5a2bc56a5115f
#
_cell.length_a   1.000
_cell.length_b   1.000
_cell.length_c   1.000
_cell.angle_alpha   90.00
_cell.angle_beta   90.00
_cell.angle_gamma   90.00
#
_symmetry.space_group_name_H-M   'P 1'
#
loop_
_entity.id
_entity.type
_entity.pdbx_description
1 polymer ?
#
loop_
_entity_poly.entity_id
_entity_poly.type
_entity_poly.pdbx_seq_one_letter_code
_entity_poly.pdbx_strand_id
1 'polypeptide(L)'
;MTLELQGVTKVVEGQVHVHPTDLVLERGTMNVLLGPTLSGKTSLMRLMAGLDRPTRGRILWEGRDVTGMRVQDRKVAMVYQQFVNYPAMTVFENIASPLRLMGVDRAEIDRRVRETAAMMRLTPMLDRKPLDLSGGQQQRCALARALVKNAGLVLLDEPLANLDYKLREELRVEIPRIFAESGAIFVYATTEPE
;
A
#
# COMPACT_ATOMS: atom_id res chain seq x y z
N MET A 1 -4.71 -17.17 -3.79
CA MET A 1 -3.78 -16.39 -2.95
C MET A 1 -4.48 -16.00 -1.67
N THR A 2 -3.91 -16.30 -0.53
CA THR A 2 -4.45 -15.95 0.79
C THR A 2 -3.34 -15.39 1.67
N LEU A 3 -3.68 -14.40 2.50
CA LEU A 3 -2.88 -13.97 3.64
C LEU A 3 -3.61 -14.41 4.90
N GLU A 4 -2.95 -15.16 5.76
CA GLU A 4 -3.52 -15.66 7.00
C GLU A 4 -2.69 -15.20 8.20
N LEU A 5 -3.35 -14.67 9.21
CA LEU A 5 -2.79 -14.35 10.52
C LEU A 5 -3.32 -15.35 11.52
N GLN A 6 -2.45 -16.00 12.27
CA GLN A 6 -2.77 -17.00 13.29
C GLN A 6 -2.27 -16.54 14.66
N GLY A 7 -3.17 -16.09 15.51
CA GLY A 7 -2.87 -15.63 16.86
C GLY A 7 -1.85 -14.48 16.92
N VAL A 8 -1.80 -13.64 15.88
CA VAL A 8 -0.81 -12.58 15.74
C VAL A 8 -1.00 -11.52 16.82
N THR A 9 0.05 -11.28 17.60
CA THR A 9 0.05 -10.33 18.72
C THR A 9 1.26 -9.42 18.62
N LYS A 10 1.09 -8.12 18.96
CA LYS A 10 2.20 -7.19 19.07
C LYS A 10 2.18 -6.49 20.41
N VAL A 11 3.27 -6.64 21.16
CA VAL A 11 3.52 -5.95 22.43
C VAL A 11 4.79 -5.12 22.28
N VAL A 12 4.73 -3.86 22.68
CA VAL A 12 5.87 -2.93 22.67
C VAL A 12 5.95 -2.30 24.05
N GLU A 13 7.10 -2.40 24.69
CA GLU A 13 7.35 -1.84 26.04
C GLU A 13 6.26 -2.20 27.07
N GLY A 14 5.75 -3.44 27.01
CA GLY A 14 4.70 -3.95 27.89
C GLY A 14 3.27 -3.53 27.50
N GLN A 15 3.10 -2.69 26.47
CA GLN A 15 1.78 -2.29 25.96
C GLN A 15 1.36 -3.17 24.79
N VAL A 16 0.11 -3.61 24.79
CA VAL A 16 -0.45 -4.40 23.69
C VAL A 16 -0.90 -3.44 22.57
N HIS A 17 -0.19 -3.48 21.45
CA HIS A 17 -0.54 -2.72 20.24
C HIS A 17 -1.48 -3.47 19.32
N VAL A 18 -1.36 -4.80 19.26
CA VAL A 18 -2.26 -5.70 18.54
C VAL A 18 -2.58 -6.87 19.44
N HIS A 19 -3.85 -7.02 19.78
CA HIS A 19 -4.36 -8.18 20.53
C HIS A 19 -4.31 -9.44 19.67
N PRO A 20 -4.34 -10.66 20.26
CA PRO A 20 -4.35 -11.89 19.49
C PRO A 20 -5.39 -11.85 18.38
N THR A 21 -4.91 -11.93 17.14
CA THR A 21 -5.75 -11.72 15.95
C THR A 21 -5.61 -12.91 15.02
N ASP A 22 -6.75 -13.50 14.67
CA ASP A 22 -6.91 -14.50 13.63
C ASP A 22 -7.66 -13.84 12.46
N LEU A 23 -7.10 -13.91 11.25
CA LEU A 23 -7.65 -13.25 10.09
C LEU A 23 -7.24 -14.00 8.83
N VAL A 24 -8.17 -14.16 7.90
CA VAL A 24 -7.91 -14.70 6.56
C VAL A 24 -8.37 -13.68 5.52
N LEU A 25 -7.46 -13.26 4.67
CA LEU A 25 -7.72 -12.36 3.56
C LEU A 25 -7.53 -13.10 2.24
N GLU A 26 -8.50 -13.00 1.36
CA GLU A 26 -8.53 -13.73 0.10
C GLU A 26 -8.14 -12.84 -1.09
N ARG A 27 -7.65 -13.48 -2.15
CA ARG A 27 -7.31 -12.82 -3.40
C ARG A 27 -8.51 -12.08 -4.00
N GLY A 28 -8.24 -10.89 -4.54
CA GLY A 28 -9.26 -10.08 -5.21
C GLY A 28 -10.28 -9.47 -4.26
N THR A 29 -10.05 -9.56 -2.94
CA THR A 29 -10.92 -8.93 -1.95
C THR A 29 -10.39 -7.57 -1.52
N MET A 30 -11.31 -6.65 -1.29
CA MET A 30 -11.06 -5.40 -0.60
C MET A 30 -11.46 -5.54 0.86
N ASN A 31 -10.50 -5.36 1.75
CA ASN A 31 -10.69 -5.49 3.19
C ASN A 31 -10.51 -4.12 3.84
N VAL A 32 -11.46 -3.71 4.66
CA VAL A 32 -11.42 -2.42 5.35
C VAL A 32 -11.11 -2.64 6.82
N LEU A 33 -10.04 -2.00 7.31
CA LEU A 33 -9.73 -1.88 8.73
C LEU A 33 -10.30 -0.57 9.24
N LEU A 34 -11.44 -0.66 9.92
CA LEU A 34 -12.11 0.49 10.49
C LEU A 34 -11.81 0.62 11.99
N GLY A 35 -11.53 1.83 12.43
CA GLY A 35 -11.32 2.11 13.86
C GLY A 35 -10.74 3.50 14.11
N PRO A 36 -10.81 4.00 15.34
CA PRO A 36 -10.25 5.30 15.68
C PRO A 36 -8.73 5.33 15.52
N THR A 37 -8.17 6.53 15.52
CA THR A 37 -6.71 6.72 15.58
C THR A 37 -6.14 5.97 16.80
N LEU A 38 -4.95 5.39 16.64
CA LEU A 38 -4.28 4.58 17.66
C LEU A 38 -4.95 3.23 18.00
N SER A 39 -5.94 2.78 17.24
CA SER A 39 -6.56 1.45 17.45
C SER A 39 -5.73 0.25 17.00
N GLY A 40 -4.50 0.48 16.54
CA GLY A 40 -3.59 -0.58 16.10
C GLY A 40 -3.66 -0.94 14.61
N LYS A 41 -4.46 -0.22 13.79
CA LYS A 41 -4.57 -0.48 12.33
C LYS A 41 -3.21 -0.47 11.64
N THR A 42 -2.45 0.61 11.80
CA THR A 42 -1.11 0.77 11.24
C THR A 42 -0.17 -0.34 11.73
N SER A 43 -0.21 -0.69 13.01
CA SER A 43 0.60 -1.76 13.58
C SER A 43 0.26 -3.11 12.95
N LEU A 44 -1.03 -3.42 12.77
CA LEU A 44 -1.48 -4.65 12.12
C LEU A 44 -1.01 -4.69 10.65
N MET A 45 -1.14 -3.58 9.92
CA MET A 45 -0.69 -3.50 8.52
C MET A 45 0.83 -3.65 8.40
N ARG A 46 1.61 -3.09 9.32
CA ARG A 46 3.07 -3.25 9.37
C ARG A 46 3.48 -4.71 9.60
N LEU A 47 2.72 -5.45 10.43
CA LEU A 47 2.91 -6.89 10.62
C LEU A 47 2.60 -7.66 9.33
N MET A 48 1.48 -7.36 8.66
CA MET A 48 1.13 -7.95 7.36
C MET A 48 2.19 -7.70 6.31
N ALA A 49 2.75 -6.49 6.27
CA ALA A 49 3.81 -6.10 5.32
C ALA A 49 5.16 -6.78 5.61
N GLY A 50 5.39 -7.25 6.83
CA GLY A 50 6.69 -7.73 7.28
C GLY A 50 7.69 -6.63 7.64
N LEU A 51 7.19 -5.41 7.87
CA LEU A 51 7.99 -4.30 8.40
C LEU A 51 8.28 -4.46 9.89
N ASP A 52 7.33 -5.06 10.60
CA ASP A 52 7.47 -5.42 12.01
C ASP A 52 7.31 -6.93 12.19
N ARG A 53 7.91 -7.45 13.24
CA ARG A 53 7.72 -8.85 13.64
C ARG A 53 6.65 -8.95 14.73
N PRO A 54 5.74 -9.91 14.66
CA PRO A 54 4.81 -10.17 15.76
C PRO A 54 5.56 -10.66 17.01
N THR A 55 5.03 -10.34 18.18
CA THR A 55 5.54 -10.89 19.46
C THR A 55 5.16 -12.36 19.60
N ARG A 56 3.97 -12.72 19.11
CA ARG A 56 3.45 -14.10 19.05
C ARG A 56 2.63 -14.29 17.80
N GLY A 57 2.38 -15.54 17.45
CA GLY A 57 1.59 -15.91 16.28
C GLY A 57 2.41 -16.04 15.01
N ARG A 58 1.73 -16.37 13.93
CA ARG A 58 2.33 -16.60 12.61
C ARG A 58 1.57 -15.87 11.52
N ILE A 59 2.29 -15.52 10.48
CA ILE A 59 1.74 -14.92 9.27
C ILE A 59 2.06 -15.85 8.11
N LEU A 60 1.02 -16.32 7.43
CA LEU A 60 1.15 -17.23 6.30
C LEU A 60 0.75 -16.54 5.01
N TRP A 61 1.55 -16.73 3.96
CA TRP A 61 1.24 -16.34 2.59
C TRP A 61 1.12 -17.60 1.73
N GLU A 62 -0.08 -17.85 1.20
CA GLU A 62 -0.36 -19.08 0.45
C GLU A 62 0.07 -20.34 1.19
N GLY A 63 -0.21 -20.40 2.48
CA GLY A 63 0.15 -21.53 3.36
C GLY A 63 1.61 -21.59 3.79
N ARG A 64 2.48 -20.71 3.30
CA ARG A 64 3.89 -20.62 3.69
C ARG A 64 4.06 -19.64 4.83
N ASP A 65 4.80 -20.02 5.85
CA ASP A 65 5.16 -19.14 6.95
C ASP A 65 6.13 -18.06 6.47
N VAL A 66 5.69 -16.81 6.53
CA VAL A 66 6.46 -15.62 6.13
C VAL A 66 6.77 -14.70 7.32
N THR A 67 6.50 -15.13 8.55
CA THR A 67 6.60 -14.33 9.78
C THR A 67 7.97 -13.65 9.94
N GLY A 68 9.05 -14.36 9.64
CA GLY A 68 10.42 -13.84 9.74
C GLY A 68 11.01 -13.31 8.41
N MET A 69 10.25 -13.37 7.33
CA MET A 69 10.72 -12.97 6.00
C MET A 69 10.87 -11.45 5.92
N ARG A 70 11.99 -10.99 5.34
CA ARG A 70 12.23 -9.56 5.13
C ARG A 70 11.21 -8.97 4.16
N VAL A 71 10.84 -7.71 4.37
CA VAL A 71 9.86 -7.01 3.52
C VAL A 71 10.27 -6.98 2.04
N GLN A 72 11.57 -6.91 1.74
CA GLN A 72 12.08 -6.92 0.37
C GLN A 72 11.81 -8.23 -0.38
N ASP A 73 11.71 -9.32 0.36
CA ASP A 73 11.48 -10.66 -0.19
C ASP A 73 9.97 -10.98 -0.30
N ARG A 74 9.12 -10.07 0.18
CA ARG A 74 7.66 -10.17 0.09
C ARG A 74 7.13 -9.35 -1.09
N LYS A 75 6.14 -9.87 -1.79
CA LYS A 75 5.42 -9.15 -2.86
C LYS A 75 4.35 -8.23 -2.26
N VAL A 76 4.77 -7.22 -1.53
CA VAL A 76 3.92 -6.27 -0.83
C VAL A 76 4.20 -4.84 -1.26
N ALA A 77 3.14 -4.03 -1.31
CA ALA A 77 3.21 -2.59 -1.44
C ALA A 77 2.46 -1.95 -0.27
N MET A 78 3.03 -0.93 0.34
CA MET A 78 2.40 -0.18 1.43
C MET A 78 2.51 1.32 1.18
N VAL A 79 1.39 2.01 1.36
CA VAL A 79 1.30 3.48 1.34
C VAL A 79 0.87 3.93 2.72
N TYR A 80 1.69 4.78 3.32
CA TYR A 80 1.42 5.37 4.63
C TYR A 80 0.55 6.61 4.50
N GLN A 81 -0.12 6.99 5.58
CA GLN A 81 -0.87 8.23 5.71
C GLN A 81 -0.02 9.46 5.35
N GLN A 82 1.23 9.48 5.79
CA GLN A 82 2.21 10.47 5.32
C GLN A 82 2.90 9.89 4.09
N PHE A 83 2.41 10.27 2.93
CA PHE A 83 3.03 9.86 1.67
C PHE A 83 4.42 10.50 1.52
N VAL A 84 5.37 9.70 1.06
CA VAL A 84 6.74 10.17 0.81
C VAL A 84 7.07 9.96 -0.66
N ASN A 85 7.34 11.06 -1.35
CA ASN A 85 7.91 11.05 -2.69
C ASN A 85 9.40 11.43 -2.61
N TYR A 86 10.20 10.96 -3.55
CA TYR A 86 11.60 11.36 -3.69
C TYR A 86 11.66 12.75 -4.32
N PRO A 87 12.06 13.81 -3.57
CA PRO A 87 11.93 15.19 -4.05
C PRO A 87 12.88 15.54 -5.20
N ALA A 88 14.01 14.84 -5.30
CA ALA A 88 14.99 15.03 -6.37
C ALA A 88 14.60 14.38 -7.71
N MET A 89 13.67 13.43 -7.68
CA MET A 89 13.22 12.66 -8.84
C MET A 89 11.96 13.26 -9.44
N THR A 90 11.79 13.16 -10.75
CA THR A 90 10.52 13.47 -11.42
C THR A 90 9.40 12.52 -11.01
N VAL A 91 8.16 12.81 -11.34
CA VAL A 91 7.02 11.91 -11.16
C VAL A 91 7.27 10.58 -11.86
N PHE A 92 7.75 10.62 -13.11
CA PHE A 92 8.13 9.41 -13.86
C PHE A 92 9.15 8.57 -13.08
N GLU A 93 10.22 9.20 -12.62
CA GLU A 93 11.29 8.51 -11.88
C GLU A 93 10.82 7.97 -10.53
N ASN A 94 9.95 8.71 -9.85
CA ASN A 94 9.31 8.25 -8.62
C ASN A 94 8.53 6.96 -8.86
N ILE A 95 7.66 6.93 -9.87
CA ILE A 95 6.85 5.75 -10.21
C ILE A 95 7.75 4.61 -10.69
N ALA A 96 8.78 4.90 -11.49
CA ALA A 96 9.73 3.91 -12.01
C ALA A 96 10.63 3.28 -10.94
N SER A 97 10.86 3.97 -9.82
CA SER A 97 11.86 3.60 -8.81
C SER A 97 11.73 2.15 -8.31
N PRO A 98 10.54 1.63 -7.92
CA PRO A 98 10.42 0.25 -7.48
C PRO A 98 10.70 -0.76 -8.60
N LEU A 99 10.36 -0.45 -9.84
CA LEU A 99 10.62 -1.35 -10.99
C LEU A 99 12.12 -1.45 -11.30
N ARG A 100 12.84 -0.33 -11.16
CA ARG A 100 14.31 -0.33 -11.31
C ARG A 100 14.97 -1.20 -10.26
N LEU A 101 14.52 -1.12 -9.00
CA LEU A 101 15.02 -1.98 -7.92
C LEU A 101 14.71 -3.46 -8.15
N MET A 102 13.63 -3.77 -8.84
CA MET A 102 13.25 -5.14 -9.22
C MET A 102 14.01 -5.65 -10.47
N GLY A 103 14.84 -4.82 -11.09
CA GLY A 103 15.59 -5.20 -12.29
C GLY A 103 14.74 -5.32 -13.57
N VAL A 104 13.59 -4.66 -13.61
CA VAL A 104 12.72 -4.65 -14.80
C VAL A 104 13.42 -3.89 -15.93
N ASP A 105 13.28 -4.37 -17.17
CA ASP A 105 13.89 -3.73 -18.33
C ASP A 105 13.28 -2.34 -18.63
N ARG A 106 14.04 -1.51 -19.34
CA ARG A 106 13.70 -0.10 -19.58
C ARG A 106 12.38 0.09 -20.36
N ALA A 107 12.13 -0.74 -21.35
CA ALA A 107 10.94 -0.64 -22.20
C ALA A 107 9.68 -0.98 -21.40
N GLU A 108 9.75 -2.03 -20.59
CA GLU A 108 8.65 -2.43 -19.70
C GLU A 108 8.42 -1.41 -18.59
N ILE A 109 9.48 -0.79 -18.04
CA ILE A 109 9.34 0.32 -17.09
C ILE A 109 8.57 1.48 -17.73
N ASP A 110 8.96 1.93 -18.92
CA ASP A 110 8.30 3.05 -19.60
C ASP A 110 6.82 2.75 -19.84
N ARG A 111 6.48 1.56 -20.31
CA ARG A 111 5.11 1.12 -20.54
C ARG A 111 4.28 1.15 -19.24
N ARG A 112 4.75 0.48 -18.20
CA ARG A 112 4.04 0.36 -16.91
C ARG A 112 3.88 1.70 -16.20
N VAL A 113 4.90 2.54 -16.24
CA VAL A 113 4.84 3.88 -15.64
C VAL A 113 3.79 4.74 -16.33
N ARG A 114 3.74 4.73 -17.67
CA ARG A 114 2.74 5.52 -18.43
C ARG A 114 1.33 5.01 -18.21
N GLU A 115 1.12 3.71 -18.21
CA GLU A 115 -0.19 3.11 -17.89
C GLU A 115 -0.66 3.49 -16.49
N THR A 116 0.22 3.34 -15.48
CA THR A 116 -0.10 3.70 -14.10
C THR A 116 -0.34 5.20 -13.94
N ALA A 117 0.46 6.03 -14.60
CA ALA A 117 0.27 7.49 -14.57
C ALA A 117 -1.05 7.91 -15.22
N ALA A 118 -1.47 7.25 -16.29
CA ALA A 118 -2.76 7.51 -16.93
C ALA A 118 -3.93 7.16 -15.98
N MET A 119 -3.89 6.00 -15.34
CA MET A 119 -4.89 5.60 -14.33
C MET A 119 -5.00 6.62 -13.19
N MET A 120 -3.85 7.16 -12.74
CA MET A 120 -3.78 8.12 -11.64
C MET A 120 -3.89 9.58 -12.11
N ARG A 121 -4.21 9.84 -13.38
CA ARG A 121 -4.33 11.18 -13.98
C ARG A 121 -3.07 12.03 -13.76
N LEU A 122 -1.89 11.41 -13.88
CA LEU A 122 -0.58 12.04 -13.69
C LEU A 122 0.19 12.23 -15.00
N THR A 123 -0.34 11.80 -16.14
CA THR A 123 0.35 11.87 -17.43
C THR A 123 0.93 13.25 -17.73
N PRO A 124 0.19 14.38 -17.54
CA PRO A 124 0.74 15.72 -17.81
C PRO A 124 1.84 16.16 -16.83
N MET A 125 2.03 15.44 -15.72
CA MET A 125 2.96 15.79 -14.63
C MET A 125 4.22 14.93 -14.63
N LEU A 126 4.37 13.98 -15.56
CA LEU A 126 5.45 13.00 -15.53
C LEU A 126 6.86 13.61 -15.45
N ASP A 127 7.06 14.76 -16.07
CA ASP A 127 8.35 15.47 -16.09
C ASP A 127 8.54 16.46 -14.93
N ARG A 128 7.51 16.64 -14.08
CA ARG A 128 7.57 17.54 -12.93
C ARG A 128 8.19 16.84 -11.73
N LYS A 129 8.72 17.63 -10.80
CA LYS A 129 9.16 17.16 -9.50
C LYS A 129 8.03 17.23 -8.47
N PRO A 130 8.06 16.46 -7.37
CA PRO A 130 7.02 16.49 -6.35
C PRO A 130 6.74 17.87 -5.77
N LEU A 131 7.75 18.73 -5.64
CA LEU A 131 7.58 20.10 -5.14
C LEU A 131 6.72 20.99 -6.06
N ASP A 132 6.61 20.64 -7.34
CA ASP A 132 5.81 21.36 -8.33
C ASP A 132 4.37 20.83 -8.44
N LEU A 133 4.00 19.91 -7.55
CA LEU A 133 2.71 19.24 -7.51
C LEU A 133 1.83 19.76 -6.37
N SER A 134 0.51 19.75 -6.58
CA SER A 134 -0.43 19.89 -5.47
C SER A 134 -0.36 18.70 -4.52
N GLY A 135 -0.84 18.85 -3.28
CA GLY A 135 -0.85 17.77 -2.30
C GLY A 135 -1.57 16.50 -2.82
N GLY A 136 -2.71 16.66 -3.50
CA GLY A 136 -3.42 15.54 -4.12
C GLY A 136 -2.64 14.87 -5.26
N GLN A 137 -1.89 15.64 -6.06
CA GLN A 137 -1.01 15.09 -7.10
C GLN A 137 0.17 14.33 -6.49
N GLN A 138 0.76 14.84 -5.41
CA GLN A 138 1.82 14.15 -4.68
C GLN A 138 1.32 12.82 -4.08
N GLN A 139 0.13 12.81 -3.53
CA GLN A 139 -0.48 11.59 -2.97
C GLN A 139 -0.78 10.57 -4.06
N ARG A 140 -1.32 10.99 -5.20
CA ARG A 140 -1.51 10.11 -6.36
C ARG A 140 -0.19 9.57 -6.89
N CYS A 141 0.89 10.33 -6.84
CA CYS A 141 2.23 9.85 -7.20
C CYS A 141 2.69 8.73 -6.26
N ALA A 142 2.49 8.86 -4.95
CA ALA A 142 2.80 7.82 -3.98
C ALA A 142 1.95 6.56 -4.18
N LEU A 143 0.66 6.71 -4.48
CA LEU A 143 -0.24 5.62 -4.84
C LEU A 143 0.22 4.91 -6.13
N ALA A 144 0.60 5.67 -7.15
CA ALA A 144 1.12 5.13 -8.41
C ALA A 144 2.38 4.27 -8.19
N ARG A 145 3.27 4.68 -7.27
CA ARG A 145 4.46 3.89 -6.90
C ARG A 145 4.10 2.54 -6.29
N ALA A 146 3.02 2.48 -5.52
CA ALA A 146 2.54 1.21 -4.97
C ALA A 146 1.89 0.32 -6.04
N LEU A 147 1.08 0.92 -6.91
CA LEU A 147 0.37 0.23 -7.99
C LEU A 147 1.30 -0.38 -9.03
N VAL A 148 2.32 0.37 -9.45
CA VAL A 148 3.24 -0.06 -10.51
C VAL A 148 4.00 -1.34 -10.16
N LYS A 149 4.16 -1.65 -8.87
CA LYS A 149 4.81 -2.88 -8.40
C LYS A 149 4.06 -4.16 -8.79
N ASN A 150 2.75 -4.06 -9.04
CA ASN A 150 1.90 -5.21 -9.25
C ASN A 150 2.05 -6.26 -8.11
N ALA A 151 2.01 -5.76 -6.87
CA ALA A 151 2.19 -6.57 -5.67
C ALA A 151 0.97 -7.44 -5.41
N GLY A 152 1.18 -8.63 -4.81
CA GLY A 152 0.08 -9.52 -4.42
C GLY A 152 -0.70 -9.05 -3.19
N LEU A 153 -0.09 -8.20 -2.35
CA LEU A 153 -0.69 -7.56 -1.18
C LEU A 153 -0.46 -6.05 -1.26
N VAL A 154 -1.52 -5.28 -1.17
CA VAL A 154 -1.47 -3.81 -1.16
C VAL A 154 -2.14 -3.28 0.10
N LEU A 155 -1.40 -2.52 0.86
CA LEU A 155 -1.79 -1.97 2.16
C LEU A 155 -1.84 -0.45 2.05
N LEU A 156 -2.99 0.15 2.27
CA LEU A 156 -3.19 1.60 2.26
C LEU A 156 -3.63 2.09 3.63
N ASP A 157 -2.78 2.86 4.29
CA ASP A 157 -3.03 3.44 5.60
C ASP A 157 -3.53 4.88 5.43
N GLU A 158 -4.83 5.09 5.57
CA GLU A 158 -5.53 6.37 5.40
C GLU A 158 -5.12 7.14 4.13
N PRO A 159 -5.12 6.49 2.96
CA PRO A 159 -4.48 7.04 1.77
C PRO A 159 -5.15 8.29 1.20
N LEU A 160 -6.35 8.63 1.67
CA LEU A 160 -7.15 9.75 1.16
C LEU A 160 -7.37 10.85 2.20
N ALA A 161 -6.80 10.75 3.40
CA ALA A 161 -7.06 11.66 4.51
C ALA A 161 -6.71 13.12 4.23
N ASN A 162 -5.70 13.38 3.39
CA ASN A 162 -5.19 14.73 3.11
C ASN A 162 -5.69 15.31 1.77
N LEU A 163 -6.72 14.71 1.17
CA LEU A 163 -7.29 15.17 -0.09
C LEU A 163 -8.50 16.08 0.13
N ASP A 164 -8.73 16.98 -0.83
CA ASP A 164 -10.00 17.69 -0.91
C ASP A 164 -11.16 16.70 -1.13
N TYR A 165 -12.37 17.12 -0.71
CA TYR A 165 -13.56 16.26 -0.74
C TYR A 165 -13.84 15.67 -2.12
N LYS A 166 -13.79 16.47 -3.18
CA LYS A 166 -14.13 16.02 -4.53
C LYS A 166 -13.18 14.93 -5.03
N LEU A 167 -11.87 15.16 -4.86
CA LEU A 167 -10.85 14.21 -5.28
C LEU A 167 -10.90 12.94 -4.43
N ARG A 168 -11.19 13.07 -3.14
CA ARG A 168 -11.39 11.93 -2.24
C ARG A 168 -12.50 11.02 -2.74
N GLU A 169 -13.68 11.58 -3.05
CA GLU A 169 -14.82 10.82 -3.56
C GLU A 169 -14.51 10.14 -4.91
N GLU A 170 -13.82 10.83 -5.82
CA GLU A 170 -13.40 10.26 -7.09
C GLU A 170 -12.47 9.05 -6.88
N LEU A 171 -11.42 9.19 -6.06
CA LEU A 171 -10.46 8.13 -5.80
C LEU A 171 -11.04 6.99 -4.98
N ARG A 172 -12.00 7.25 -4.10
CA ARG A 172 -12.73 6.23 -3.33
C ARG A 172 -13.45 5.23 -4.24
N VAL A 173 -13.96 5.69 -5.38
CA VAL A 173 -14.60 4.83 -6.38
C VAL A 173 -13.58 4.19 -7.33
N GLU A 174 -12.52 4.93 -7.71
CA GLU A 174 -11.54 4.46 -8.68
C GLU A 174 -10.56 3.42 -8.10
N ILE A 175 -10.07 3.65 -6.87
CA ILE A 175 -9.10 2.75 -6.23
C ILE A 175 -9.60 1.30 -6.17
N PRO A 176 -10.80 0.99 -5.67
CA PRO A 176 -11.30 -0.37 -5.66
C PRO A 176 -11.39 -1.02 -7.03
N ARG A 177 -11.75 -0.27 -8.08
CA ARG A 177 -11.82 -0.78 -9.45
C ARG A 177 -10.44 -1.16 -9.99
N ILE A 178 -9.46 -0.27 -9.81
CA ILE A 178 -8.07 -0.51 -10.23
C ILE A 178 -7.51 -1.78 -9.58
N PHE A 179 -7.84 -2.00 -8.31
CA PHE A 179 -7.32 -3.15 -7.58
C PHE A 179 -8.09 -4.44 -7.82
N ALA A 180 -9.39 -4.38 -8.08
CA ALA A 180 -10.19 -5.57 -8.45
C ALA A 180 -9.61 -6.26 -9.70
N GLU A 181 -9.13 -5.48 -10.67
CA GLU A 181 -8.50 -6.00 -11.88
C GLU A 181 -7.13 -6.63 -11.64
N SER A 182 -6.40 -6.19 -10.61
CA SER A 182 -5.06 -6.69 -10.31
C SER A 182 -5.05 -8.10 -9.70
N GLY A 183 -6.17 -8.54 -9.10
CA GLY A 183 -6.26 -9.79 -8.35
C GLY A 183 -5.42 -9.82 -7.08
N ALA A 184 -4.92 -8.68 -6.59
CA ALA A 184 -4.22 -8.56 -5.32
C ALA A 184 -5.18 -8.67 -4.13
N ILE A 185 -4.63 -8.97 -2.97
CA ILE A 185 -5.31 -8.75 -1.68
C ILE A 185 -5.16 -7.27 -1.34
N PHE A 186 -6.25 -6.63 -1.01
CA PHE A 186 -6.31 -5.22 -0.75
C PHE A 186 -6.74 -4.93 0.69
N VAL A 187 -5.97 -4.13 1.41
CA VAL A 187 -6.29 -3.71 2.78
C VAL A 187 -6.26 -2.19 2.85
N TYR A 188 -7.36 -1.61 3.27
CA TYR A 188 -7.57 -0.18 3.40
C TYR A 188 -7.87 0.16 4.86
N ALA A 189 -7.00 0.92 5.52
CA ALA A 189 -7.26 1.41 6.87
C ALA A 189 -7.87 2.81 6.83
N THR A 190 -8.93 3.01 7.60
CA THR A 190 -9.61 4.30 7.71
C THR A 190 -10.18 4.53 9.10
N THR A 191 -10.33 5.81 9.46
CA THR A 191 -11.06 6.23 10.66
C THR A 191 -12.53 6.55 10.37
N GLU A 192 -12.90 6.71 9.11
CA GLU A 192 -14.25 7.10 8.68
C GLU A 192 -15.05 5.87 8.29
N PRO A 193 -16.24 5.65 8.91
CA PRO A 193 -17.14 4.55 8.56
C PRO A 193 -17.97 4.95 7.33
N GLU A 194 -17.49 4.70 6.14
CA GLU A 194 -18.27 4.93 4.91
C GLU A 194 -18.18 3.78 3.92
#